data_45d55d2a5b5ba272a4116d36e7c8d03d
#
_entry.id   45d55d2a5b5ba272a4116d36e7c8d03d
#
_cell.length_a   1.000
_cell.length_b   1.000
_cell.length_c   1.000
_cell.angle_alpha   90.00
_cell.angle_beta   90.00
_cell.angle_gamma   90.00
#
_symmetry.space_group_name_H-M   'P 1'
#
loop_
_entity.id
_entity.type
_entity.pdbx_description
1 polymer ?
#
loop_
_entity_poly.entity_id
_entity_poly.type
_entity_poly.pdbx_seq_one_letter_code
_entity_poly.pdbx_strand_id
1 'polypeptide(L)'
;NRAASSKCGSADVLEALGVHIALDPQAVVTCVEAVNIGFCFAPTYHPAMRHVGAVRRQLGTPTVFNLLGPLANPAGASRMLVGCADEHRQSLLASVLAARGVTAAVVRAGDGMDEVSTSAQTVVCSGSDISRIDPQTLGLQLVPGSLLAGGDAQENAEVVRAVFAGQRSERLDAVRDCVLLNA
;
A
#
# COMPACT_ATOMS: atom_id res chain seq x y z
N ASN A 1 -0.26 5.42 -5.71
CA ASN A 1 -0.05 5.69 -7.13
C ASN A 1 -1.32 5.44 -7.93
N ARG A 2 -1.31 5.83 -9.23
CA ARG A 2 -2.40 5.49 -10.14
C ARG A 2 -2.40 4.00 -10.46
N ALA A 3 -3.55 3.48 -10.84
CA ALA A 3 -3.71 2.09 -11.27
C ALA A 3 -2.75 1.75 -12.42
N ALA A 4 -2.10 0.59 -12.32
CA ALA A 4 -1.27 0.03 -13.39
C ALA A 4 -1.87 -1.27 -13.96
N SER A 5 -2.36 -2.14 -13.10
CA SER A 5 -2.98 -3.43 -13.45
C SER A 5 -4.35 -3.65 -12.76
N SER A 6 -4.68 -2.83 -11.76
CA SER A 6 -5.96 -2.83 -11.05
C SER A 6 -6.93 -1.82 -11.64
N LYS A 7 -8.21 -1.87 -11.23
CA LYS A 7 -9.24 -0.90 -11.66
C LYS A 7 -9.02 0.49 -11.08
N CYS A 8 -8.33 0.60 -9.92
CA CYS A 8 -8.14 1.83 -9.19
C CYS A 8 -6.84 1.76 -8.38
N GLY A 9 -6.09 2.84 -8.30
CA GLY A 9 -4.94 3.01 -7.43
C GLY A 9 -5.24 3.97 -6.28
N SER A 10 -4.38 3.98 -5.25
CA SER A 10 -4.53 4.86 -4.08
C SER A 10 -4.61 6.35 -4.45
N ALA A 11 -3.87 6.79 -5.46
CA ALA A 11 -3.91 8.16 -5.94
C ALA A 11 -5.29 8.52 -6.53
N ASP A 12 -5.92 7.60 -7.25
CA ASP A 12 -7.23 7.81 -7.85
C ASP A 12 -8.32 7.94 -6.78
N VAL A 13 -8.25 7.15 -5.71
CA VAL A 13 -9.14 7.24 -4.55
C VAL A 13 -8.96 8.57 -3.82
N LEU A 14 -7.72 8.99 -3.58
CA LEU A 14 -7.45 10.26 -2.90
C LEU A 14 -7.98 11.46 -3.69
N GLU A 15 -7.82 11.47 -5.01
CA GLU A 15 -8.44 12.51 -5.86
C GLU A 15 -9.97 12.49 -5.78
N ALA A 16 -10.61 11.31 -5.80
CA ALA A 16 -12.07 11.17 -5.64
C ALA A 16 -12.55 11.63 -4.25
N LEU A 17 -11.68 11.56 -3.24
CA LEU A 17 -11.93 12.12 -1.91
C LEU A 17 -11.72 13.64 -1.84
N GLY A 18 -11.19 14.28 -2.89
CA GLY A 18 -10.91 15.70 -2.96
C GLY A 18 -9.50 16.10 -2.51
N VAL A 19 -8.60 15.14 -2.31
CA VAL A 19 -7.21 15.42 -1.94
C VAL A 19 -6.44 15.93 -3.16
N HIS A 20 -5.73 17.03 -3.01
CA HIS A 20 -4.83 17.55 -4.05
C HIS A 20 -3.52 16.78 -4.04
N ILE A 21 -3.42 15.73 -4.87
CA ILE A 21 -2.27 14.79 -4.86
C ILE A 21 -1.01 15.32 -5.55
N ALA A 22 -1.13 16.30 -6.46
CA ALA A 22 -0.03 16.84 -7.26
C ALA A 22 0.67 18.03 -6.60
N LEU A 23 0.87 17.96 -5.28
CA LEU A 23 1.61 18.98 -4.53
C LEU A 23 3.12 18.90 -4.86
N ASP A 24 3.78 20.05 -4.82
CA ASP A 24 5.23 20.10 -4.85
C ASP A 24 5.83 19.56 -3.52
N PRO A 25 7.12 19.19 -3.49
CA PRO A 25 7.74 18.62 -2.31
C PRO A 25 7.66 19.51 -1.06
N GLN A 26 7.76 20.84 -1.21
CA GLN A 26 7.69 21.75 -0.07
C GLN A 26 6.29 21.81 0.53
N ALA A 27 5.26 21.79 -0.31
CA ALA A 27 3.87 21.73 0.16
C ALA A 27 3.57 20.40 0.87
N VAL A 28 4.16 19.28 0.43
CA VAL A 28 4.03 18.00 1.15
C VAL A 28 4.69 18.06 2.52
N VAL A 29 5.88 18.68 2.64
CA VAL A 29 6.53 18.90 3.95
C VAL A 29 5.61 19.70 4.86
N THR A 30 5.03 20.81 4.37
CA THR A 30 4.06 21.61 5.14
C THR A 30 2.85 20.79 5.61
N CYS A 31 2.33 19.87 4.76
CA CYS A 31 1.25 18.97 5.18
C CYS A 31 1.68 18.06 6.34
N VAL A 32 2.88 17.45 6.23
CA VAL A 32 3.40 16.57 7.30
C VAL A 32 3.59 17.35 8.60
N GLU A 33 4.11 18.57 8.55
CA GLU A 33 4.30 19.41 9.73
C GLU A 33 2.97 19.86 10.36
N ALA A 34 1.96 20.15 9.53
CA ALA A 34 0.68 20.67 10.00
C ALA A 34 -0.29 19.58 10.51
N VAL A 35 -0.33 18.42 9.82
CA VAL A 35 -1.35 17.39 10.07
C VAL A 35 -0.77 15.96 10.20
N ASN A 36 0.55 15.82 10.27
CA ASN A 36 1.29 14.57 10.44
C ASN A 36 1.08 13.53 9.31
N ILE A 37 0.59 13.96 8.15
CA ILE A 37 0.42 13.10 6.98
C ILE A 37 0.74 13.87 5.70
N GLY A 38 1.37 13.19 4.73
CA GLY A 38 1.63 13.72 3.40
C GLY A 38 1.54 12.63 2.35
N PHE A 39 1.19 13.01 1.13
CA PHE A 39 1.12 12.09 0.00
C PHE A 39 2.18 12.43 -1.04
N CYS A 40 3.13 11.52 -1.22
CA CYS A 40 4.18 11.65 -2.22
C CYS A 40 3.72 11.01 -3.55
N PHE A 41 3.23 11.82 -4.47
CA PHE A 41 2.78 11.34 -5.78
C PHE A 41 3.96 10.94 -6.65
N ALA A 42 4.11 9.64 -6.95
CA ALA A 42 5.29 9.10 -7.61
C ALA A 42 5.73 9.82 -8.91
N PRO A 43 4.84 10.27 -9.82
CA PRO A 43 5.25 11.03 -10.99
C PRO A 43 5.97 12.35 -10.68
N THR A 44 5.62 13.01 -9.57
CA THR A 44 6.29 14.24 -9.11
C THR A 44 7.71 13.96 -8.61
N TYR A 45 7.87 12.88 -7.84
CA TYR A 45 9.14 12.55 -7.17
C TYR A 45 10.09 11.71 -8.02
N HIS A 46 9.59 11.03 -9.05
CA HIS A 46 10.37 10.16 -9.93
C HIS A 46 10.22 10.52 -11.41
N PRO A 47 10.58 11.75 -11.82
CA PRO A 47 10.37 12.23 -13.19
C PRO A 47 11.07 11.37 -14.24
N ALA A 48 12.20 10.72 -13.90
CA ALA A 48 12.91 9.81 -14.79
C ALA A 48 12.07 8.58 -15.21
N MET A 49 11.09 8.18 -14.39
CA MET A 49 10.21 7.04 -14.70
C MET A 49 9.32 7.26 -15.92
N ARG A 50 9.12 8.52 -16.36
CA ARG A 50 8.39 8.83 -17.61
C ARG A 50 9.05 8.21 -18.84
N HIS A 51 10.38 8.11 -18.85
CA HIS A 51 11.14 7.58 -19.99
C HIS A 51 11.00 6.06 -20.14
N VAL A 52 10.76 5.35 -19.06
CA VAL A 52 10.61 3.88 -19.07
C VAL A 52 9.16 3.42 -19.01
N GLY A 53 8.22 4.33 -18.75
CA GLY A 53 6.80 3.99 -18.59
C GLY A 53 6.15 3.38 -19.84
N ALA A 54 6.51 3.86 -21.02
CA ALA A 54 6.01 3.32 -22.29
C ALA A 54 6.53 1.89 -22.53
N VAL A 55 7.83 1.69 -22.32
CA VAL A 55 8.48 0.38 -22.48
C VAL A 55 7.91 -0.64 -21.49
N ARG A 56 7.70 -0.27 -20.23
CA ARG A 56 7.09 -1.13 -19.22
C ARG A 56 5.68 -1.59 -19.62
N ARG A 57 4.86 -0.68 -20.16
CA ARG A 57 3.51 -1.04 -20.64
C ARG A 57 3.57 -2.00 -21.84
N GLN A 58 4.51 -1.82 -22.76
CA GLN A 58 4.69 -2.70 -23.91
C GLN A 58 5.16 -4.09 -23.50
N LEU A 59 6.05 -4.18 -22.51
CA LEU A 59 6.56 -5.47 -22.00
C LEU A 59 5.46 -6.28 -21.33
N GLY A 60 4.51 -5.65 -20.64
CA GLY A 60 3.39 -6.33 -19.95
C GLY A 60 3.80 -7.30 -18.84
N THR A 61 5.09 -7.35 -18.48
CA THR A 61 5.63 -8.24 -17.47
C THR A 61 6.27 -7.46 -16.31
N PRO A 62 6.31 -8.01 -15.09
CA PRO A 62 7.05 -7.42 -13.97
C PRO A 62 8.52 -7.24 -14.32
N THR A 63 9.06 -6.09 -13.96
CA THR A 63 10.47 -5.72 -14.17
C THR A 63 11.10 -5.30 -12.85
N VAL A 64 12.41 -5.05 -12.83
CA VAL A 64 13.11 -4.49 -11.66
C VAL A 64 12.46 -3.20 -11.13
N PHE A 65 11.82 -2.41 -11.99
CA PHE A 65 11.09 -1.20 -11.58
C PHE A 65 9.90 -1.46 -10.66
N ASN A 66 9.39 -2.69 -10.60
CA ASN A 66 8.36 -3.05 -9.62
C ASN A 66 8.93 -3.17 -8.20
N LEU A 67 10.24 -3.40 -8.06
CA LEU A 67 10.94 -3.49 -6.78
C LEU A 67 11.52 -2.15 -6.34
N LEU A 68 11.82 -1.24 -7.27
CA LEU A 68 12.48 0.02 -6.97
C LEU A 68 11.57 1.03 -6.25
N GLY A 69 10.24 0.95 -6.44
CA GLY A 69 9.31 1.88 -5.83
C GLY A 69 9.45 1.97 -4.30
N PRO A 70 9.32 0.85 -3.56
CA PRO A 70 9.53 0.84 -2.12
C PRO A 70 10.94 1.26 -1.68
N LEU A 71 11.95 1.00 -2.52
CA LEU A 71 13.35 1.32 -2.23
C LEU A 71 13.71 2.79 -2.49
N ALA A 72 12.88 3.52 -3.22
CA ALA A 72 13.10 4.92 -3.62
C ALA A 72 12.11 5.88 -2.92
N ASN A 73 11.83 5.66 -1.63
CA ASN A 73 10.94 6.53 -0.87
C ASN A 73 11.53 7.96 -0.81
N PRO A 74 10.83 8.97 -1.37
CA PRO A 74 11.33 10.34 -1.44
C PRO A 74 11.38 11.05 -0.08
N ALA A 75 10.62 10.57 0.91
CA ALA A 75 10.62 11.12 2.26
C ALA A 75 11.79 10.61 3.13
N GLY A 76 12.58 9.65 2.63
CA GLY A 76 13.67 9.06 3.42
C GLY A 76 13.20 8.40 4.72
N ALA A 77 11.99 7.83 4.72
CA ALA A 77 11.40 7.25 5.92
C ALA A 77 12.28 6.17 6.53
N SER A 78 12.56 6.27 7.82
CA SER A 78 13.34 5.29 8.57
C SER A 78 12.52 4.06 9.00
N ARG A 79 11.19 4.14 8.93
CA ARG A 79 10.25 3.04 9.22
C ARG A 79 9.27 2.90 8.05
N MET A 80 9.05 1.67 7.61
CA MET A 80 8.22 1.40 6.43
C MET A 80 7.36 0.15 6.62
N LEU A 81 6.12 0.22 6.17
CA LEU A 81 5.29 -0.94 5.82
C LEU A 81 5.30 -1.07 4.30
N VAL A 82 5.66 -2.24 3.78
CA VAL A 82 5.81 -2.49 2.35
C VAL A 82 5.06 -3.75 1.95
N GLY A 83 4.12 -3.63 1.04
CA GLY A 83 3.43 -4.76 0.45
C GLY A 83 4.25 -5.45 -0.64
N CYS A 84 4.19 -6.78 -0.69
CA CYS A 84 4.87 -7.58 -1.71
C CYS A 84 4.07 -8.84 -2.05
N ALA A 85 3.45 -8.90 -3.21
CA ALA A 85 2.68 -10.07 -3.63
C ALA A 85 3.54 -11.30 -4.01
N ASP A 86 4.84 -11.12 -4.21
CA ASP A 86 5.79 -12.17 -4.65
C ASP A 86 6.65 -12.66 -3.48
N GLU A 87 6.55 -13.95 -3.18
CA GLU A 87 7.25 -14.57 -2.05
C GLU A 87 8.78 -14.48 -2.16
N HIS A 88 9.34 -14.70 -3.34
CA HIS A 88 10.80 -14.66 -3.54
C HIS A 88 11.36 -13.24 -3.42
N ARG A 89 10.53 -12.23 -3.71
CA ARG A 89 10.93 -10.83 -3.62
C ARG A 89 10.74 -10.24 -2.23
N GLN A 90 9.85 -10.83 -1.42
CA GLN A 90 9.55 -10.36 -0.07
C GLN A 90 10.79 -10.32 0.82
N SER A 91 11.51 -11.44 0.92
CA SER A 91 12.74 -11.56 1.72
C SER A 91 13.89 -10.69 1.16
N LEU A 92 13.99 -10.60 -0.16
CA LEU A 92 14.98 -9.72 -0.81
C LEU A 92 14.72 -8.25 -0.46
N LEU A 93 13.49 -7.77 -0.57
CA LEU A 93 13.13 -6.40 -0.20
C LEU A 93 13.43 -6.11 1.27
N ALA A 94 13.06 -7.03 2.18
CA ALA A 94 13.34 -6.89 3.60
C ALA A 94 14.85 -6.78 3.87
N SER A 95 15.66 -7.63 3.25
CA SER A 95 17.12 -7.61 3.38
C SER A 95 17.75 -6.33 2.85
N VAL A 96 17.30 -5.83 1.69
CA VAL A 96 17.82 -4.59 1.10
C VAL A 96 17.46 -3.38 1.96
N LEU A 97 16.23 -3.30 2.48
CA LEU A 97 15.80 -2.22 3.36
C LEU A 97 16.59 -2.22 4.67
N ALA A 98 16.80 -3.39 5.28
CA ALA A 98 17.63 -3.54 6.48
C ALA A 98 19.09 -3.12 6.23
N ALA A 99 19.69 -3.51 5.12
CA ALA A 99 21.06 -3.11 4.74
C ALA A 99 21.19 -1.59 4.54
N ARG A 100 20.09 -0.90 4.25
CA ARG A 100 20.00 0.57 4.16
C ARG A 100 19.68 1.26 5.50
N GLY A 101 19.61 0.51 6.59
CA GLY A 101 19.27 1.04 7.91
C GLY A 101 17.78 1.38 8.11
N VAL A 102 16.91 0.87 7.23
CA VAL A 102 15.45 1.09 7.33
C VAL A 102 14.82 -0.04 8.13
N THR A 103 14.06 0.30 9.16
CA THR A 103 13.20 -0.65 9.89
C THR A 103 11.94 -0.88 9.05
N ALA A 104 11.86 -2.01 8.37
CA ALA A 104 10.75 -2.30 7.48
C ALA A 104 10.03 -3.60 7.85
N ALA A 105 8.70 -3.58 7.77
CA ALA A 105 7.87 -4.77 7.69
C ALA A 105 7.45 -4.96 6.23
N VAL A 106 7.95 -6.01 5.59
CA VAL A 106 7.53 -6.39 4.23
C VAL A 106 6.48 -7.48 4.37
N VAL A 107 5.26 -7.22 3.93
CA VAL A 107 4.09 -8.07 4.20
C VAL A 107 3.58 -8.75 2.93
N ARG A 108 3.09 -9.97 3.08
CA ARG A 108 2.43 -10.75 2.03
C ARG A 108 1.39 -11.68 2.67
N ALA A 109 0.16 -11.50 2.30
CA ALA A 109 -0.92 -12.36 2.79
C ALA A 109 -1.02 -13.66 1.97
N GLY A 110 -1.53 -14.70 2.60
CA GLY A 110 -1.70 -16.02 2.00
C GLY A 110 -2.76 -16.08 0.90
N ASP A 111 -3.66 -15.09 0.85
CA ASP A 111 -4.66 -14.90 -0.20
C ASP A 111 -4.12 -14.14 -1.43
N GLY A 112 -2.85 -13.71 -1.39
CA GLY A 112 -2.17 -13.00 -2.47
C GLY A 112 -2.22 -11.48 -2.36
N MET A 113 -2.83 -10.91 -1.31
CA MET A 113 -2.76 -9.47 -1.05
C MET A 113 -1.34 -9.05 -0.65
N ASP A 114 -0.94 -7.88 -1.11
CA ASP A 114 0.27 -7.18 -0.69
C ASP A 114 0.03 -6.24 0.51
N GLU A 115 -0.88 -6.66 1.40
CA GLU A 115 -1.30 -5.99 2.63
C GLU A 115 -1.41 -7.01 3.77
N VAL A 116 -1.59 -6.55 5.02
CA VAL A 116 -2.03 -7.43 6.11
C VAL A 116 -3.52 -7.73 5.92
N SER A 117 -3.85 -9.00 5.67
CA SER A 117 -5.20 -9.41 5.30
C SER A 117 -6.02 -9.89 6.50
N THR A 118 -7.33 -9.62 6.47
CA THR A 118 -8.32 -10.27 7.34
C THR A 118 -8.89 -11.55 6.73
N SER A 119 -8.49 -11.92 5.50
CA SER A 119 -8.95 -13.14 4.83
C SER A 119 -8.00 -14.32 5.01
N ALA A 120 -6.75 -14.07 5.35
CA ALA A 120 -5.70 -15.09 5.49
C ALA A 120 -4.59 -14.64 6.44
N GLN A 121 -3.75 -15.59 6.87
CA GLN A 121 -2.52 -15.25 7.56
C GLN A 121 -1.58 -14.45 6.66
N THR A 122 -0.87 -13.49 7.26
CA THR A 122 0.12 -12.66 6.57
C THR A 122 1.53 -13.00 7.04
N VAL A 123 2.43 -13.26 6.10
CA VAL A 123 3.87 -13.39 6.37
C VAL A 123 4.48 -12.00 6.44
N VAL A 124 5.29 -11.75 7.46
CA VAL A 124 6.03 -10.50 7.66
C VAL A 124 7.51 -10.80 7.67
N CYS A 125 8.26 -10.16 6.77
CA CYS A 125 9.72 -10.21 6.75
C CYS A 125 10.29 -8.86 7.23
N SER A 126 11.19 -8.90 8.22
CA SER A 126 11.89 -7.72 8.76
C SER A 126 13.38 -8.03 8.86
N GLY A 127 14.18 -7.54 7.90
CA GLY A 127 15.56 -7.99 7.73
C GLY A 127 15.63 -9.48 7.46
N SER A 128 16.26 -10.24 8.38
CA SER A 128 16.33 -11.70 8.34
C SER A 128 15.17 -12.39 9.09
N ASP A 129 14.40 -11.66 9.87
CA ASP A 129 13.38 -12.22 10.72
C ASP A 129 12.08 -12.43 9.94
N ILE A 130 11.44 -13.58 10.18
CA ILE A 130 10.17 -13.93 9.56
C ILE A 130 9.17 -14.22 10.67
N SER A 131 8.04 -13.54 10.64
CA SER A 131 6.92 -13.75 11.54
C SER A 131 5.61 -13.89 10.76
N ARG A 132 4.52 -14.19 11.47
CA ARG A 132 3.18 -14.30 10.89
C ARG A 132 2.17 -13.56 11.75
N ILE A 133 1.26 -12.87 11.07
CA ILE A 133 0.08 -12.27 11.66
C ILE A 133 -1.10 -13.17 11.28
N ASP A 134 -1.78 -13.70 12.30
CA ASP A 134 -3.03 -14.41 12.14
C ASP A 134 -4.16 -13.55 12.70
N PRO A 135 -5.11 -13.09 11.88
CA PRO A 135 -6.23 -12.28 12.33
C PRO A 135 -7.01 -12.90 13.48
N GLN A 136 -7.14 -14.22 13.51
CA GLN A 136 -7.88 -14.92 14.56
C GLN A 136 -7.23 -14.79 15.93
N THR A 137 -5.88 -14.73 16.00
CA THR A 137 -5.17 -14.51 17.27
C THR A 137 -5.34 -13.09 17.82
N LEU A 138 -5.79 -12.17 16.96
CA LEU A 138 -6.11 -10.78 17.31
C LEU A 138 -7.62 -10.58 17.60
N GLY A 139 -8.39 -11.67 17.66
CA GLY A 139 -9.82 -11.63 17.93
C GLY A 139 -10.69 -11.27 16.72
N LEU A 140 -10.12 -11.24 15.51
CA LEU A 140 -10.84 -10.99 14.28
C LEU A 140 -11.31 -12.30 13.66
N GLN A 141 -12.47 -12.28 12.99
CA GLN A 141 -12.92 -13.39 12.18
C GLN A 141 -12.34 -13.30 10.77
N LEU A 142 -11.98 -14.45 10.20
CA LEU A 142 -11.62 -14.50 8.78
C LEU A 142 -12.86 -14.16 7.93
N VAL A 143 -12.65 -13.27 6.99
CA VAL A 143 -13.71 -12.81 6.08
C VAL A 143 -13.39 -13.23 4.63
N PRO A 144 -14.39 -13.48 3.79
CA PRO A 144 -14.15 -13.72 2.37
C PRO A 144 -13.46 -12.52 1.71
N GLY A 145 -12.40 -12.75 0.93
CA GLY A 145 -11.68 -11.69 0.21
C GLY A 145 -12.57 -10.85 -0.73
N SER A 146 -13.72 -11.39 -1.14
CA SER A 146 -14.74 -10.66 -1.92
C SER A 146 -15.30 -9.44 -1.18
N LEU A 147 -15.33 -9.44 0.15
CA LEU A 147 -15.74 -8.28 0.95
C LEU A 147 -14.69 -7.14 0.92
N LEU A 148 -13.44 -7.49 0.69
CA LEU A 148 -12.33 -6.53 0.59
C LEU A 148 -12.11 -6.04 -0.85
N ALA A 149 -12.76 -6.66 -1.83
CA ALA A 149 -12.60 -6.29 -3.23
C ALA A 149 -13.03 -4.85 -3.48
N GLY A 150 -12.12 -4.05 -4.04
CA GLY A 150 -12.38 -2.67 -4.45
C GLY A 150 -13.10 -2.58 -5.80
N GLY A 151 -13.66 -1.41 -6.06
CA GLY A 151 -14.27 -1.02 -7.32
C GLY A 151 -13.46 0.04 -8.06
N ASP A 152 -14.16 0.97 -8.69
CA ASP A 152 -13.54 2.17 -9.25
C ASP A 152 -13.17 3.21 -8.17
N ALA A 153 -12.60 4.35 -8.59
CA ALA A 153 -12.13 5.37 -7.66
C ALA A 153 -13.27 6.00 -6.85
N GLN A 154 -14.44 6.19 -7.46
CA GLN A 154 -15.58 6.80 -6.81
C GLN A 154 -16.21 5.84 -5.80
N GLU A 155 -16.44 4.58 -6.20
CA GLU A 155 -16.93 3.52 -5.32
C GLU A 155 -16.02 3.33 -4.09
N ASN A 156 -14.71 3.29 -4.30
CA ASN A 156 -13.74 3.17 -3.20
C ASN A 156 -13.73 4.40 -2.29
N ALA A 157 -13.86 5.61 -2.84
CA ALA A 157 -13.96 6.83 -2.05
C ALA A 157 -15.24 6.86 -1.19
N GLU A 158 -16.35 6.33 -1.69
CA GLU A 158 -17.60 6.18 -0.92
C GLU A 158 -17.42 5.20 0.24
N VAL A 159 -16.76 4.07 0.00
CA VAL A 159 -16.42 3.10 1.07
C VAL A 159 -15.57 3.77 2.16
N VAL A 160 -14.53 4.54 1.78
CA VAL A 160 -13.68 5.26 2.75
C VAL A 160 -14.51 6.26 3.56
N ARG A 161 -15.37 7.07 2.92
CA ARG A 161 -16.26 8.00 3.63
C ARG A 161 -17.21 7.28 4.58
N ALA A 162 -17.79 6.16 4.16
CA ALA A 162 -18.71 5.37 4.97
C ALA A 162 -18.02 4.78 6.21
N VAL A 163 -16.80 4.24 6.05
CA VAL A 163 -15.99 3.74 7.17
C VAL A 163 -15.64 4.86 8.15
N PHE A 164 -15.21 6.03 7.68
CA PHE A 164 -14.90 7.18 8.55
C PHE A 164 -16.14 7.78 9.21
N ALA A 165 -17.30 7.69 8.57
CA ALA A 165 -18.58 8.08 9.15
C ALA A 165 -19.13 7.07 10.19
N GLY A 166 -18.41 5.97 10.44
CA GLY A 166 -18.83 4.94 11.39
C GLY A 166 -20.01 4.10 10.91
N GLN A 167 -20.32 4.12 9.61
CA GLN A 167 -21.37 3.27 9.05
C GLN A 167 -21.02 1.80 9.20
N ARG A 168 -22.04 0.95 9.36
CA ARG A 168 -21.87 -0.48 9.63
C ARG A 168 -22.58 -1.32 8.56
N SER A 169 -21.87 -2.31 8.09
CA SER A 169 -22.39 -3.43 7.29
C SER A 169 -21.31 -4.52 7.31
N GLU A 170 -21.62 -5.73 6.90
CA GLU A 170 -20.65 -6.82 6.82
C GLU A 170 -19.40 -6.41 6.02
N ARG A 171 -19.58 -5.78 4.86
CA ARG A 171 -18.48 -5.28 4.02
C ARG A 171 -17.70 -4.14 4.70
N LEU A 172 -18.37 -3.14 5.26
CA LEU A 172 -17.70 -1.99 5.88
C LEU A 172 -16.94 -2.39 7.13
N ASP A 173 -17.45 -3.36 7.89
CA ASP A 173 -16.76 -3.90 9.05
C ASP A 173 -15.51 -4.67 8.64
N ALA A 174 -15.60 -5.52 7.60
CA ALA A 174 -14.46 -6.22 7.05
C ALA A 174 -13.36 -5.26 6.53
N VAL A 175 -13.75 -4.23 5.79
CA VAL A 175 -12.82 -3.19 5.29
C VAL A 175 -12.19 -2.43 6.45
N ARG A 176 -12.97 -2.00 7.45
CA ARG A 176 -12.47 -1.30 8.63
C ARG A 176 -11.45 -2.13 9.38
N ASP A 177 -11.74 -3.41 9.62
CA ASP A 177 -10.85 -4.30 10.35
C ASP A 177 -9.55 -4.55 9.58
N CYS A 178 -9.61 -4.66 8.24
CA CYS A 178 -8.43 -4.73 7.39
C CYS A 178 -7.60 -3.43 7.46
N VAL A 179 -8.24 -2.26 7.42
CA VAL A 179 -7.55 -0.96 7.58
C VAL A 179 -6.87 -0.86 8.93
N LEU A 180 -7.54 -1.24 10.01
CA LEU A 180 -6.97 -1.20 11.37
C LEU A 180 -5.78 -2.14 11.54
N LEU A 181 -5.75 -3.29 10.85
CA LEU A 181 -4.59 -4.19 10.85
C LEU A 181 -3.36 -3.59 10.16
N ASN A 182 -3.56 -2.70 9.21
CA ASN A 182 -2.49 -2.09 8.41
C ASN A 182 -2.06 -0.70 8.95
N ALA A 183 -2.78 -0.14 9.91
CA ALA A 183 -2.48 1.15 10.55
C ALA A 183 -1.64 0.97 11.81
#